data_09ac8c2ded2256112862cc13e5cf5a14
#
_entry.id   09ac8c2ded2256112862cc13e5cf5a14
#
_cell.length_a   1.000
_cell.length_b   1.000
_cell.length_c   1.000
_cell.angle_alpha   90.00
_cell.angle_beta   90.00
_cell.angle_gamma   90.00
#
_symmetry.space_group_name_H-M   'P 1'
#
loop_
_entity.id
_entity.type
_entity.pdbx_description
1 polymer ?
#
loop_
_entity_poly.entity_id
_entity_poly.type
_entity_poly.pdbx_seq_one_letter_code
_entity_poly.pdbx_strand_id
1 'polypeptide(L)' 'MELSLEKAFEKAVEFHNNNNLKQAIILYEKILNL' A
#
# COMPACT_ATOMS: atom_id res chain seq x y z
N MET A 1 -12.16 -2.74 13.54
CA MET A 1 -11.73 -3.14 12.88
C MET A 1 -10.64 -2.74 12.44
N GLU A 2 -9.81 -3.24 12.09
CA GLU A 2 -8.75 -2.72 11.80
C GLU A 2 -8.39 -2.93 10.49
N LEU A 3 -7.68 -2.19 9.89
CA LEU A 3 -7.24 -2.42 8.76
C LEU A 3 -6.19 -3.25 8.82
N SER A 4 -6.11 -4.22 8.24
CA SER A 4 -5.05 -5.07 8.38
C SER A 4 -3.94 -4.62 7.52
N LEU A 5 -2.74 -4.97 7.90
CA LEU A 5 -1.59 -4.74 7.12
C LEU A 5 -1.71 -5.42 5.81
N GLU A 6 -2.32 -6.56 5.79
CA GLU A 6 -2.51 -7.29 4.59
C GLU A 6 -3.29 -6.51 3.57
N LYS A 7 -4.36 -5.85 4.00
CA LYS A 7 -5.15 -5.10 3.07
C LYS A 7 -4.39 -3.91 2.55
N ALA A 8 -3.65 -3.24 3.40
CA ALA A 8 -2.86 -2.11 2.97
C ALA A 8 -1.82 -2.55 1.96
N PHE A 9 -1.21 -3.70 2.20
CA PHE A 9 -0.20 -4.20 1.31
C PHE A 9 -0.82 -4.57 -0.04
N GLU A 10 -1.98 -5.17 -0.02
CA GLU A 10 -2.63 -5.54 -1.25
C GLU A 10 -2.95 -4.31 -2.10
N LYS A 11 -3.38 -3.23 -1.44
CA LYS A 11 -3.68 -2.03 -2.17
C LYS A 11 -2.42 -1.45 -2.78
N ALA A 12 -1.31 -1.48 -2.06
CA ALA A 12 -0.06 -0.97 -2.58
C ALA A 12 0.36 -1.75 -3.83
N VAL A 13 0.19 -3.07 -3.78
CA VAL A 13 0.56 -3.89 -4.91
C VAL A 13 -0.34 -3.57 -6.10
N GLU A 14 -1.62 -3.33 -5.82
CA GLU A 14 -2.55 -3.01 -6.88
C GLU A 14 -2.15 -1.71 -7.55
N PHE A 15 -1.81 -0.70 -6.78
CA PHE A 15 -1.38 0.55 -7.35
C PHE A 15 -0.13 0.36 -8.19
N HIS A 16 0.78 -0.45 -7.71
CA HIS A 16 2.01 -0.69 -8.42
C HIS A 16 1.72 -1.35 -9.77
N ASN A 17 0.81 -2.30 -9.78
CA ASN A 17 0.48 -3.00 -11.00
C ASN A 17 -0.23 -2.11 -12.00
N ASN A 18 -0.87 -1.06 -11.52
CA ASN A 18 -1.57 -0.14 -12.40
C ASN A 18 -0.71 1.05 -12.77
N ASN A 19 0.57 0.97 -12.50
CA ASN A 19 1.49 2.04 -12.82
C ASN A 19 1.25 3.27 -11.98
N ASN A 20 0.54 3.15 -10.89
CA ASN A 20 0.36 4.28 -9.98
C ASN A 20 1.47 4.21 -8.96
N LEU A 21 2.69 4.41 -9.41
CA LEU A 21 3.84 4.20 -8.57
C LEU A 21 3.91 5.14 -7.39
N LYS A 22 3.51 6.39 -7.58
CA LYS A 22 3.56 7.33 -6.49
C LYS A 22 2.63 6.90 -5.37
N GLN A 23 1.44 6.45 -5.71
CA GLN A 23 0.50 6.02 -4.71
C GLN A 23 1.01 4.77 -4.00
N ALA A 24 1.62 3.88 -4.76
CA ALA A 24 2.15 2.67 -4.17
C ALA A 24 3.24 3.00 -3.16
N ILE A 25 4.11 3.93 -3.50
CA ILE A 25 5.18 4.30 -2.61
C ILE A 25 4.63 4.91 -1.32
N ILE A 26 3.61 5.74 -1.43
CA ILE A 26 3.01 6.34 -0.26
C ILE A 26 2.44 5.27 0.66
N LEU A 27 1.79 4.27 0.09
CA LEU A 27 1.22 3.21 0.89
C LEU A 27 2.31 2.36 1.52
N TYR A 28 3.36 2.06 0.77
CA TYR A 28 4.45 1.28 1.32
C TYR A 28 5.09 2.02 2.49
N GLU A 29 5.23 3.33 2.36
CA GLU A 29 5.82 4.09 3.44
C GLU A 29 4.94 4.06 4.67
N LYS A 30 3.63 4.11 4.50
CA LYS A 30 2.75 4.04 5.63
C LYS A 30 2.86 2.70 6.33
N ILE A 31 2.99 1.64 5.56
CA ILE A 31 3.14 0.32 6.13
C ILE A 31 4.42 0.23 6.93
N LEU A 32 5.49 0.80 6.39
CA LEU A 32 6.77 0.72 7.09
C LEU A 32 6.79 1.56 8.34
N ASN A 33 5.94 2.56 8.41
CA ASN A 33 5.94 3.43 9.57
C ASN A 33 5.05 2.93 10.69
N LEU A 34 4.48 1.79 10.57
CA LEU A 34 3.70 1.25 11.65
C LEU A 34 4.59 0.78 12.76
#